data_f4714798e39ded11a23aaa2c37c994d3
#
_entry.id   f4714798e39ded11a23aaa2c37c994d3
#
_cell.length_a   1.000
_cell.length_b   1.000
_cell.length_c   1.000
_cell.angle_alpha   90.00
_cell.angle_beta   90.00
_cell.angle_gamma   90.00
#
_symmetry.space_group_name_H-M   'P 1'
#
loop_
_entity.id
_entity.type
_entity.pdbx_description
1 polymer ?
#
loop_
_entity_poly.entity_id
_entity_poly.type
_entity_poly.pdbx_seq_one_letter_code
_entity_poly.pdbx_strand_id
1 'polypeptide(L)'
;KKQAFKSPKVNFIPDTVSHVNIEGQGYIPSLVVESGDIIEADYFVNTTGQNLKVKNVFNEQYDSIGDTLLTTKAVVYPLPYTNKREQFHPYTVAKTMKNGWRWITPTWERIGTGYTFSENHISVDQAIDEFTTDIGDKSIVPNVVDFRPRVNKQTFKVNSCSIGMANGFLEPLDAPGLALTNTVTFMLEKILSNYYSNFRDKSIKTNNNYHSITLTLANEAIKKSYKFWTTFILNQYKTCHRLDTPFWIDQKHVKWDDWTLAIKDLNAYCDLHKNDYDVMMLAQTIASRNIQFYTPVPKEIKPPQLSETLPPTQHHLDYIESFHKFK
;
A
#
# COMPACT_ATOMS: atom_id res chain seq x y z
N LYS A 1 -0.42 -1.85 20.24
CA LYS A 1 -0.60 -0.71 21.17
C LYS A 1 -0.35 -1.10 22.62
N LYS A 2 -1.09 -2.05 23.23
CA LYS A 2 -0.97 -2.41 24.67
C LYS A 2 0.45 -2.78 25.13
N GLN A 3 1.29 -3.41 24.29
CA GLN A 3 2.68 -3.75 24.65
C GLN A 3 3.61 -2.55 24.54
N ALA A 4 3.45 -1.69 23.54
CA ALA A 4 4.26 -0.49 23.40
C ALA A 4 4.09 0.44 24.61
N PHE A 5 2.86 0.67 25.06
CA PHE A 5 2.58 1.52 26.23
C PHE A 5 3.07 0.96 27.58
N LYS A 6 3.46 -0.32 27.63
CA LYS A 6 4.08 -0.91 28.84
C LYS A 6 5.59 -0.72 28.87
N SER A 7 6.22 -0.30 27.79
CA SER A 7 7.67 -0.09 27.74
C SER A 7 8.02 1.24 28.43
N PRO A 8 8.96 1.24 29.39
CA PRO A 8 9.43 2.48 30.00
C PRO A 8 10.21 3.39 29.05
N LYS A 9 10.53 2.89 27.84
CA LYS A 9 11.19 3.62 26.76
C LYS A 9 10.22 4.34 25.83
N VAL A 10 8.91 4.15 26.02
CA VAL A 10 7.87 4.75 25.17
C VAL A 10 7.10 5.77 25.99
N ASN A 11 7.19 7.03 25.59
CA ASN A 11 6.34 8.09 26.12
C ASN A 11 5.18 8.36 25.13
N PHE A 12 3.95 8.28 25.62
CA PHE A 12 2.76 8.57 24.83
C PHE A 12 2.23 9.96 25.21
N ILE A 13 2.19 10.85 24.22
CA ILE A 13 1.66 12.20 24.36
C ILE A 13 0.32 12.22 23.61
N PRO A 14 -0.84 12.27 24.32
CA PRO A 14 -2.16 12.23 23.70
C PRO A 14 -2.57 13.63 23.20
N ASP A 15 -1.83 14.15 22.23
CA ASP A 15 -2.05 15.47 21.67
C ASP A 15 -1.89 15.48 20.14
N THR A 16 -2.29 16.55 19.51
CA THR A 16 -2.24 16.76 18.06
C THR A 16 -1.10 17.69 17.70
N VAL A 17 -0.26 17.30 16.72
CA VAL A 17 0.78 18.19 16.19
C VAL A 17 0.12 19.32 15.41
N SER A 18 0.30 20.55 15.89
CA SER A 18 -0.23 21.77 15.26
C SER A 18 0.75 22.42 14.31
N HIS A 19 2.06 22.30 14.60
CA HIS A 19 3.12 22.91 13.81
C HIS A 19 4.42 22.09 13.88
N VAL A 20 5.21 22.17 12.81
CA VAL A 20 6.57 21.63 12.73
C VAL A 20 7.53 22.78 12.49
N ASN A 21 8.48 22.99 13.39
CA ASN A 21 9.55 23.96 13.18
C ASN A 21 10.54 23.37 12.18
N ILE A 22 10.79 24.08 11.08
CA ILE A 22 11.70 23.64 10.02
C ILE A 22 12.76 24.70 9.78
N GLU A 23 14.03 24.30 9.80
CA GLU A 23 15.18 25.15 9.59
C GLU A 23 16.00 24.71 8.36
N GLY A 24 16.64 25.67 7.74
CA GLY A 24 17.59 25.45 6.64
C GLY A 24 17.05 24.53 5.55
N GLN A 25 17.77 23.44 5.29
CA GLN A 25 17.48 22.44 4.26
C GLN A 25 16.45 21.38 4.70
N GLY A 26 15.58 21.68 5.66
CA GLY A 26 14.54 20.75 6.12
C GLY A 26 14.87 20.02 7.42
N TYR A 27 15.82 20.54 8.21
CA TYR A 27 16.06 20.08 9.57
C TYR A 27 14.88 20.45 10.47
N ILE A 28 14.45 19.54 11.31
CA ILE A 28 13.33 19.71 12.26
C ILE A 28 13.93 19.75 13.67
N PRO A 29 14.05 20.92 14.33
CA PRO A 29 14.47 20.99 15.74
C PRO A 29 13.36 20.54 16.69
N SER A 30 12.09 20.82 16.40
CA SER A 30 10.98 20.52 17.30
C SER A 30 9.63 20.47 16.60
N LEU A 31 8.66 19.89 17.30
CA LEU A 31 7.23 19.94 16.99
C LEU A 31 6.52 20.77 18.05
N VAL A 32 5.41 21.43 17.66
CA VAL A 32 4.49 22.08 18.58
C VAL A 32 3.16 21.34 18.53
N VAL A 33 2.59 20.99 19.66
CA VAL A 33 1.28 20.36 19.78
C VAL A 33 0.20 21.37 20.14
N GLU A 34 -1.10 20.98 20.04
CA GLU A 34 -2.23 21.91 20.25
C GLU A 34 -2.27 22.50 21.66
N SER A 35 -1.80 21.77 22.69
CA SER A 35 -1.64 22.31 24.06
C SER A 35 -0.61 23.44 24.16
N GLY A 36 0.23 23.63 23.15
CA GLY A 36 1.32 24.60 23.15
C GLY A 36 2.67 24.02 23.58
N ASP A 37 2.72 22.75 23.98
CA ASP A 37 3.96 22.10 24.37
C ASP A 37 4.89 21.92 23.16
N ILE A 38 6.21 22.03 23.42
CA ILE A 38 7.26 21.84 22.43
C ILE A 38 7.90 20.47 22.64
N ILE A 39 7.97 19.69 21.57
CA ILE A 39 8.57 18.34 21.59
C ILE A 39 9.84 18.39 20.75
N GLU A 40 10.98 18.18 21.41
CA GLU A 40 12.29 18.06 20.78
C GLU A 40 12.68 16.60 20.61
N ALA A 41 13.35 16.27 19.51
CA ALA A 41 13.88 14.94 19.24
C ALA A 41 15.03 15.00 18.22
N ASP A 42 15.90 14.00 18.24
CA ASP A 42 16.97 13.87 17.27
C ASP A 42 16.46 13.48 15.88
N TYR A 43 15.35 12.72 15.82
CA TYR A 43 14.76 12.24 14.58
C TYR A 43 13.24 12.14 14.68
N PHE A 44 12.54 12.51 13.61
CA PHE A 44 11.08 12.53 13.54
C PHE A 44 10.56 11.55 12.49
N VAL A 45 9.53 10.78 12.84
CA VAL A 45 8.89 9.84 11.93
C VAL A 45 7.43 10.25 11.72
N ASN A 46 7.13 10.74 10.53
CA ASN A 46 5.77 11.12 10.14
C ASN A 46 4.96 9.87 9.75
N THR A 47 3.98 9.53 10.56
CA THR A 47 3.01 8.44 10.32
C THR A 47 1.56 8.94 10.36
N THR A 48 1.32 10.22 10.07
CA THR A 48 0.01 10.87 10.18
C THR A 48 -1.01 10.38 9.16
N GLY A 49 -0.60 9.49 8.24
CA GLY A 49 -1.49 8.90 7.25
C GLY A 49 -1.76 9.84 6.06
N GLN A 50 -2.85 9.56 5.36
CA GLN A 50 -3.27 10.31 4.17
C GLN A 50 -4.41 11.27 4.51
N ASN A 51 -4.37 11.90 5.66
CA ASN A 51 -5.46 12.77 6.05
C ASN A 51 -5.42 14.08 5.25
N LEU A 52 -6.19 14.14 4.17
CA LEU A 52 -6.32 15.33 3.32
C LEU A 52 -7.01 16.50 4.03
N LYS A 53 -7.66 16.24 5.17
CA LYS A 53 -8.32 17.25 6.01
C LYS A 53 -7.39 17.85 7.05
N VAL A 54 -6.31 17.15 7.41
CA VAL A 54 -5.31 17.64 8.35
C VAL A 54 -4.27 18.44 7.57
N LYS A 55 -3.92 19.62 8.11
CA LYS A 55 -2.85 20.45 7.56
C LYS A 55 -1.57 19.60 7.44
N ASN A 56 -0.92 19.69 6.26
CA ASN A 56 0.36 19.04 6.01
C ASN A 56 1.47 19.75 6.81
N VAL A 57 1.50 19.49 8.11
CA VAL A 57 2.41 20.19 9.04
C VAL A 57 3.88 19.86 8.77
N PHE A 58 4.17 18.71 8.11
CA PHE A 58 5.52 18.32 7.69
C PHE A 58 5.94 18.89 6.33
N ASN A 59 5.08 19.70 5.70
CA ASN A 59 5.32 20.29 4.38
C ASN A 59 5.76 19.26 3.32
N GLU A 60 5.07 18.13 3.29
CA GLU A 60 5.36 17.06 2.33
C GLU A 60 4.91 17.46 0.92
N GLN A 61 5.75 17.14 -0.06
CA GLN A 61 5.47 17.34 -1.48
C GLN A 61 5.28 15.98 -2.16
N TYR A 62 4.26 15.87 -3.00
CA TYR A 62 3.91 14.61 -3.65
C TYR A 62 3.91 14.73 -5.16
N ASP A 63 4.32 13.66 -5.83
CA ASP A 63 4.04 13.43 -7.24
C ASP A 63 2.74 12.64 -7.36
N SER A 64 1.82 13.10 -8.22
CA SER A 64 0.59 12.38 -8.53
C SER A 64 0.89 11.17 -9.42
N ILE A 65 0.18 10.07 -9.17
CA ILE A 65 0.18 8.88 -10.03
C ILE A 65 -1.24 8.65 -10.59
N GLY A 66 -2.15 9.61 -10.36
CA GLY A 66 -3.56 9.52 -10.77
C GLY A 66 -3.80 9.42 -12.28
N ASP A 67 -2.86 9.89 -13.10
CA ASP A 67 -2.91 9.74 -14.56
C ASP A 67 -2.52 8.31 -15.02
N THR A 68 -1.94 7.54 -14.11
CA THR A 68 -1.48 6.16 -14.36
C THR A 68 -2.41 5.13 -13.71
N LEU A 69 -2.78 5.35 -12.46
CA LEU A 69 -3.76 4.55 -11.73
C LEU A 69 -5.03 5.38 -11.58
N LEU A 70 -6.04 5.10 -12.40
CA LEU A 70 -7.22 5.94 -12.54
C LEU A 70 -8.20 5.82 -11.37
N THR A 71 -8.07 4.81 -10.51
CA THR A 71 -8.86 4.70 -9.29
C THR A 71 -8.37 5.71 -8.26
N THR A 72 -9.27 6.53 -7.72
CA THR A 72 -8.94 7.66 -6.82
C THR A 72 -9.70 7.61 -5.51
N LYS A 73 -10.81 6.87 -5.48
CA LYS A 73 -11.70 6.75 -4.32
C LYS A 73 -12.11 5.30 -4.08
N ALA A 74 -12.58 5.05 -2.87
CA ALA A 74 -13.18 3.77 -2.53
C ALA A 74 -14.45 3.96 -1.69
N VAL A 75 -15.45 3.14 -1.96
CA VAL A 75 -16.60 2.91 -1.09
C VAL A 75 -16.28 1.69 -0.24
N VAL A 76 -16.35 1.80 1.08
CA VAL A 76 -15.91 0.72 2.00
C VAL A 76 -16.97 0.39 3.04
N TYR A 77 -17.17 -0.89 3.31
CA TYR A 77 -18.09 -1.36 4.33
C TYR A 77 -17.65 -2.71 4.92
N PRO A 78 -17.68 -2.87 6.25
CA PRO A 78 -17.43 -4.17 6.90
C PRO A 78 -18.71 -5.00 6.92
N LEU A 79 -18.74 -6.12 6.19
CA LEU A 79 -19.89 -7.02 6.18
C LEU A 79 -19.80 -8.06 7.29
N PRO A 80 -20.88 -8.34 8.03
CA PRO A 80 -20.97 -9.49 8.90
C PRO A 80 -21.02 -10.78 8.06
N TYR A 81 -20.61 -11.90 8.64
CA TYR A 81 -20.85 -13.21 8.04
C TYR A 81 -22.34 -13.57 8.16
N THR A 82 -22.93 -14.00 7.07
CA THR A 82 -24.25 -14.68 7.06
C THR A 82 -24.09 -16.19 7.22
N ASN A 83 -23.05 -16.76 6.58
CA ASN A 83 -22.60 -18.12 6.78
C ASN A 83 -21.08 -18.15 6.81
N LYS A 84 -20.50 -18.08 8.02
CA LYS A 84 -19.04 -18.00 8.18
C LYS A 84 -18.32 -19.22 7.61
N ARG A 85 -18.90 -20.41 7.70
CA ARG A 85 -18.28 -21.65 7.21
C ARG A 85 -18.03 -21.62 5.69
N GLU A 86 -18.92 -21.01 4.93
CA GLU A 86 -18.82 -20.92 3.47
C GLU A 86 -18.06 -19.68 3.02
N GLN A 87 -18.18 -18.57 3.76
CA GLN A 87 -17.64 -17.27 3.37
C GLN A 87 -16.21 -17.02 3.90
N PHE A 88 -15.77 -17.78 4.91
CA PHE A 88 -14.42 -17.65 5.47
C PHE A 88 -13.43 -18.53 4.69
N HIS A 89 -12.72 -17.88 3.77
CA HIS A 89 -11.67 -18.53 2.97
C HIS A 89 -10.33 -17.76 3.13
N PRO A 90 -9.16 -18.42 2.94
CA PRO A 90 -7.85 -17.87 3.24
C PRO A 90 -7.27 -17.02 2.08
N TYR A 91 -8.12 -16.34 1.33
CA TYR A 91 -7.70 -15.49 0.21
C TYR A 91 -8.60 -14.27 0.05
N THR A 92 -8.06 -13.23 -0.54
CA THR A 92 -8.82 -12.05 -0.99
C THR A 92 -9.30 -12.26 -2.42
N VAL A 93 -10.56 -11.92 -2.67
CA VAL A 93 -11.12 -11.86 -4.02
C VAL A 93 -11.03 -10.43 -4.53
N ALA A 94 -10.47 -10.24 -5.72
CA ALA A 94 -10.57 -9.01 -6.48
C ALA A 94 -11.61 -9.20 -7.59
N LYS A 95 -12.78 -8.58 -7.43
CA LYS A 95 -13.90 -8.66 -8.37
C LYS A 95 -13.96 -7.40 -9.22
N THR A 96 -13.93 -7.53 -10.53
CA THR A 96 -14.10 -6.37 -11.43
C THR A 96 -15.52 -5.80 -11.31
N MET A 97 -15.62 -4.48 -11.25
CA MET A 97 -16.84 -3.69 -11.27
C MET A 97 -16.88 -2.87 -12.57
N LYS A 98 -17.93 -2.09 -12.82
CA LYS A 98 -18.04 -1.31 -14.06
C LYS A 98 -16.95 -0.24 -14.18
N ASN A 99 -16.63 0.45 -13.08
CA ASN A 99 -15.71 1.58 -13.08
C ASN A 99 -14.55 1.41 -12.10
N GLY A 100 -14.10 0.16 -11.91
CA GLY A 100 -13.05 -0.21 -10.99
C GLY A 100 -13.15 -1.67 -10.56
N TRP A 101 -12.81 -1.96 -9.29
CA TRP A 101 -12.83 -3.32 -8.77
C TRP A 101 -13.17 -3.33 -7.27
N ARG A 102 -13.74 -4.44 -6.81
CA ARG A 102 -14.13 -4.65 -5.42
C ARG A 102 -13.24 -5.72 -4.80
N TRP A 103 -12.68 -5.43 -3.59
CA TRP A 103 -12.05 -6.46 -2.78
C TRP A 103 -13.06 -7.10 -1.83
N ILE A 104 -12.85 -8.39 -1.56
CA ILE A 104 -13.59 -9.16 -0.58
C ILE A 104 -12.54 -9.94 0.21
N THR A 105 -12.30 -9.53 1.45
CA THR A 105 -11.26 -10.07 2.33
C THR A 105 -11.89 -10.62 3.59
N PRO A 106 -12.11 -11.94 3.69
CA PRO A 106 -12.57 -12.56 4.92
C PRO A 106 -11.52 -12.41 6.02
N THR A 107 -11.94 -11.88 7.15
CA THR A 107 -11.13 -11.84 8.37
C THR A 107 -11.82 -12.65 9.45
N TRP A 108 -11.18 -12.88 10.60
CA TRP A 108 -11.79 -13.70 11.65
C TRP A 108 -13.17 -13.23 12.09
N GLU A 109 -13.41 -11.93 12.18
CA GLU A 109 -14.63 -11.36 12.74
C GLU A 109 -15.64 -10.91 11.68
N ARG A 110 -15.18 -10.57 10.48
CA ARG A 110 -16.00 -9.94 9.44
C ARG A 110 -15.38 -10.09 8.06
N ILE A 111 -16.15 -9.77 7.04
CA ILE A 111 -15.63 -9.60 5.66
C ILE A 111 -15.29 -8.13 5.47
N GLY A 112 -14.00 -7.81 5.29
CA GLY A 112 -13.57 -6.50 4.83
C GLY A 112 -13.87 -6.38 3.34
N THR A 113 -14.64 -5.39 2.92
CA THR A 113 -14.92 -5.18 1.49
C THR A 113 -15.01 -3.70 1.15
N GLY A 114 -14.65 -3.40 -0.07
CA GLY A 114 -14.82 -2.07 -0.65
C GLY A 114 -14.62 -2.09 -2.14
N TYR A 115 -15.14 -1.07 -2.81
CA TYR A 115 -15.07 -0.86 -4.24
C TYR A 115 -14.22 0.38 -4.52
N THR A 116 -13.05 0.18 -5.15
CA THR A 116 -12.26 1.29 -5.68
C THR A 116 -12.78 1.68 -7.05
N PHE A 117 -12.90 2.97 -7.29
CA PHE A 117 -13.43 3.51 -8.53
C PHE A 117 -12.73 4.79 -8.97
N SER A 118 -12.91 5.13 -10.23
CA SER A 118 -12.42 6.37 -10.81
C SER A 118 -13.51 7.44 -10.76
N GLU A 119 -13.24 8.54 -10.03
CA GLU A 119 -14.17 9.68 -9.96
C GLU A 119 -14.35 10.41 -11.30
N ASN A 120 -13.48 10.19 -12.27
CA ASN A 120 -13.62 10.71 -13.62
C ASN A 120 -14.62 9.92 -14.46
N HIS A 121 -15.00 8.71 -14.04
CA HIS A 121 -15.89 7.83 -14.82
C HIS A 121 -17.24 7.63 -14.15
N ILE A 122 -17.35 7.83 -12.85
CA ILE A 122 -18.56 7.59 -12.07
C ILE A 122 -18.61 8.52 -10.86
N SER A 123 -19.80 9.02 -10.52
CA SER A 123 -20.01 9.81 -9.31
C SER A 123 -19.95 8.91 -8.05
N VAL A 124 -19.73 9.53 -6.88
CA VAL A 124 -19.75 8.83 -5.60
C VAL A 124 -21.06 8.12 -5.36
N ASP A 125 -22.19 8.76 -5.64
CA ASP A 125 -23.54 8.20 -5.43
C ASP A 125 -23.77 6.98 -6.33
N GLN A 126 -23.36 7.06 -7.60
CA GLN A 126 -23.42 5.93 -8.53
C GLN A 126 -22.50 4.78 -8.08
N ALA A 127 -21.31 5.07 -7.53
CA ALA A 127 -20.42 4.05 -7.01
C ALA A 127 -21.00 3.37 -5.76
N ILE A 128 -21.69 4.11 -4.89
CA ILE A 128 -22.43 3.57 -3.76
C ILE A 128 -23.56 2.67 -4.25
N ASP A 129 -24.35 3.10 -5.24
CA ASP A 129 -25.45 2.30 -5.78
C ASP A 129 -24.94 1.01 -6.44
N GLU A 130 -23.85 1.08 -7.21
CA GLU A 130 -23.21 -0.09 -7.82
C GLU A 130 -22.69 -1.06 -6.76
N PHE A 131 -22.04 -0.55 -5.71
CA PHE A 131 -21.48 -1.35 -4.62
C PHE A 131 -22.58 -2.04 -3.79
N THR A 132 -23.61 -1.30 -3.40
CA THR A 132 -24.73 -1.84 -2.61
C THR A 132 -25.58 -2.82 -3.39
N THR A 133 -25.75 -2.58 -4.70
CA THR A 133 -26.41 -3.51 -5.63
C THR A 133 -25.61 -4.82 -5.74
N ASP A 134 -24.29 -4.73 -5.85
CA ASP A 134 -23.40 -5.90 -5.93
C ASP A 134 -23.36 -6.72 -4.64
N ILE A 135 -23.55 -6.07 -3.47
CA ILE A 135 -23.71 -6.74 -2.19
C ILE A 135 -25.09 -7.39 -2.04
N GLY A 136 -26.11 -6.83 -2.70
CA GLY A 136 -27.51 -7.23 -2.55
C GLY A 136 -28.23 -6.60 -1.36
N ASP A 137 -27.66 -5.54 -0.78
CA ASP A 137 -28.24 -4.80 0.36
C ASP A 137 -28.08 -3.29 0.16
N LYS A 138 -29.15 -2.62 -0.19
CA LYS A 138 -29.21 -1.17 -0.39
C LYS A 138 -29.44 -0.38 0.93
N SER A 139 -29.62 -1.06 2.05
CA SER A 139 -29.83 -0.39 3.35
C SER A 139 -28.52 0.01 4.02
N ILE A 140 -27.40 -0.52 3.57
CA ILE A 140 -26.08 -0.20 4.14
C ILE A 140 -25.65 1.22 3.76
N VAL A 141 -24.97 1.88 4.69
CA VAL A 141 -24.39 3.22 4.49
C VAL A 141 -22.86 3.08 4.53
N PRO A 142 -22.23 2.93 3.36
CA PRO A 142 -20.78 2.76 3.31
C PRO A 142 -20.04 4.07 3.52
N ASN A 143 -18.80 3.97 3.98
CA ASN A 143 -17.89 5.11 4.05
C ASN A 143 -17.20 5.33 2.70
N VAL A 144 -16.94 6.59 2.37
CA VAL A 144 -16.16 6.98 1.20
C VAL A 144 -14.76 7.39 1.63
N VAL A 145 -13.75 6.80 1.01
CA VAL A 145 -12.33 7.11 1.23
C VAL A 145 -11.77 7.72 -0.05
N ASP A 146 -11.19 8.91 0.07
CA ASP A 146 -10.43 9.55 -0.99
C ASP A 146 -8.94 9.24 -0.75
N PHE A 147 -8.27 8.55 -1.68
CA PHE A 147 -6.87 8.16 -1.48
C PHE A 147 -5.91 8.76 -2.52
N ARG A 148 -6.38 9.19 -3.68
CA ARG A 148 -5.59 9.83 -4.74
C ARG A 148 -4.17 9.30 -4.85
N PRO A 149 -3.88 8.38 -5.78
CA PRO A 149 -2.56 7.76 -5.92
C PRO A 149 -1.44 8.79 -6.00
N ARG A 150 -0.45 8.66 -5.10
CA ARG A 150 0.64 9.63 -4.98
C ARG A 150 1.84 9.03 -4.27
N VAL A 151 3.00 9.62 -4.50
CA VAL A 151 4.26 9.29 -3.81
C VAL A 151 4.94 10.57 -3.31
N ASN A 152 5.51 10.52 -2.12
CA ASN A 152 6.30 11.62 -1.57
C ASN A 152 7.56 11.83 -2.42
N LYS A 153 7.83 13.08 -2.80
CA LYS A 153 9.05 13.45 -3.54
C LYS A 153 10.31 13.11 -2.78
N GLN A 154 10.24 13.16 -1.45
CA GLN A 154 11.38 12.92 -0.57
C GLN A 154 10.94 12.21 0.72
N THR A 155 11.09 10.89 0.75
CA THR A 155 10.72 10.03 1.89
C THR A 155 11.60 10.32 3.10
N PHE A 156 12.92 10.40 2.90
CA PHE A 156 13.92 10.67 3.93
C PHE A 156 14.48 12.07 3.75
N LYS A 157 14.40 12.86 4.80
CA LYS A 157 14.95 14.22 4.92
C LYS A 157 16.08 14.22 5.96
N VAL A 158 16.62 15.40 6.29
CA VAL A 158 17.79 15.54 7.15
C VAL A 158 17.68 14.72 8.46
N ASN A 159 16.64 14.94 9.24
CA ASN A 159 16.34 14.21 10.47
C ASN A 159 14.88 13.78 10.58
N SER A 160 14.26 13.49 9.43
CA SER A 160 12.88 13.00 9.42
C SER A 160 12.61 12.08 8.25
N CYS A 161 11.57 11.27 8.38
CA CYS A 161 11.03 10.50 7.28
C CYS A 161 9.52 10.36 7.37
N SER A 162 8.87 10.08 6.22
CA SER A 162 7.46 9.76 6.15
C SER A 162 7.27 8.26 5.88
N ILE A 163 6.37 7.60 6.62
CA ILE A 163 6.11 6.16 6.52
C ILE A 163 4.61 5.91 6.30
N GLY A 164 4.30 4.83 5.63
CA GLY A 164 2.93 4.41 5.35
C GLY A 164 2.23 5.39 4.41
N MET A 165 0.95 5.66 4.65
CA MET A 165 0.17 6.56 3.79
C MET A 165 0.62 8.03 3.85
N ALA A 166 1.40 8.42 4.87
CA ALA A 166 2.06 9.73 4.90
C ALA A 166 3.18 9.83 3.86
N ASN A 167 3.81 8.71 3.48
CA ASN A 167 4.81 8.68 2.42
C ASN A 167 4.18 8.59 1.03
N GLY A 168 3.08 7.89 0.89
CA GLY A 168 2.37 7.73 -0.37
C GLY A 168 1.41 6.57 -0.34
N PHE A 169 0.61 6.49 -1.38
CA PHE A 169 -0.33 5.41 -1.58
C PHE A 169 -0.61 5.23 -3.07
N LEU A 170 -0.77 4.02 -3.54
CA LEU A 170 -1.13 3.70 -4.91
C LEU A 170 -2.62 3.38 -4.99
N GLU A 171 -2.94 2.14 -4.71
CA GLU A 171 -4.30 1.63 -4.55
C GLU A 171 -4.29 0.33 -3.73
N PRO A 172 -5.46 -0.21 -3.31
CA PRO A 172 -5.47 -1.40 -2.45
C PRO A 172 -5.08 -2.72 -3.14
N LEU A 173 -5.01 -2.79 -4.47
CA LEU A 173 -4.78 -4.04 -5.21
C LEU A 173 -3.44 -4.68 -4.80
N ASP A 174 -3.51 -5.93 -4.35
CA ASP A 174 -2.39 -6.73 -3.85
C ASP A 174 -1.65 -6.11 -2.63
N ALA A 175 -2.29 -5.16 -1.93
CA ALA A 175 -1.81 -4.54 -0.70
C ALA A 175 -0.39 -3.92 -0.77
N PRO A 176 0.00 -3.19 -1.83
CA PRO A 176 1.34 -2.62 -1.99
C PRO A 176 1.71 -1.66 -0.86
N GLY A 177 0.71 -1.02 -0.24
CA GLY A 177 0.93 -0.11 0.89
C GLY A 177 1.63 -0.76 2.07
N LEU A 178 1.40 -2.05 2.34
CA LEU A 178 2.10 -2.80 3.41
C LEU A 178 3.55 -3.09 3.01
N ALA A 179 3.78 -3.55 1.78
CA ALA A 179 5.13 -3.81 1.28
C ALA A 179 5.98 -2.54 1.27
N LEU A 180 5.45 -1.43 0.74
CA LEU A 180 6.11 -0.12 0.73
C LEU A 180 6.40 0.39 2.15
N THR A 181 5.47 0.22 3.08
CA THR A 181 5.67 0.58 4.49
C THR A 181 6.83 -0.20 5.10
N ASN A 182 6.89 -1.52 4.87
CA ASN A 182 7.97 -2.36 5.36
C ASN A 182 9.32 -1.97 4.75
N THR A 183 9.37 -1.68 3.45
CA THR A 183 10.59 -1.22 2.77
C THR A 183 11.13 0.07 3.40
N VAL A 184 10.27 1.08 3.60
CA VAL A 184 10.68 2.33 4.25
C VAL A 184 11.14 2.09 5.68
N THR A 185 10.43 1.26 6.46
CA THR A 185 10.78 0.96 7.85
C THR A 185 12.13 0.26 7.95
N PHE A 186 12.41 -0.70 7.07
CA PHE A 186 13.69 -1.40 7.01
C PHE A 186 14.86 -0.45 6.63
N MET A 187 14.63 0.45 5.69
CA MET A 187 15.63 1.47 5.35
C MET A 187 15.85 2.45 6.48
N LEU A 188 14.78 2.87 7.17
CA LEU A 188 14.88 3.72 8.35
C LEU A 188 15.77 3.09 9.44
N GLU A 189 15.56 1.81 9.74
CA GLU A 189 16.39 1.07 10.71
C GLU A 189 17.88 1.16 10.35
N LYS A 190 18.22 0.94 9.09
CA LYS A 190 19.62 1.04 8.61
C LYS A 190 20.16 2.46 8.69
N ILE A 191 19.36 3.46 8.30
CA ILE A 191 19.75 4.86 8.35
C ILE A 191 20.01 5.26 9.81
N LEU A 192 19.11 4.94 10.74
CA LEU A 192 19.26 5.25 12.15
C LEU A 192 20.46 4.52 12.78
N SER A 193 20.65 3.25 12.47
CA SER A 193 21.79 2.47 12.98
C SER A 193 23.11 3.08 12.54
N ASN A 194 23.23 3.49 11.28
CA ASN A 194 24.43 4.16 10.77
C ASN A 194 24.58 5.58 11.34
N TYR A 195 23.48 6.32 11.47
CA TYR A 195 23.46 7.65 12.05
C TYR A 195 23.96 7.61 13.49
N TYR A 196 23.38 6.77 14.34
CA TYR A 196 23.75 6.70 15.76
C TYR A 196 25.12 6.06 16.02
N SER A 197 25.57 5.09 15.21
CA SER A 197 26.92 4.55 15.35
C SER A 197 28.01 5.56 15.02
N ASN A 198 27.75 6.47 14.08
CA ASN A 198 28.67 7.52 13.68
C ASN A 198 28.57 8.79 14.56
N PHE A 199 27.42 9.05 15.19
CA PHE A 199 27.20 10.24 16.04
C PHE A 199 27.56 10.04 17.52
N ARG A 200 27.74 8.81 17.97
CA ARG A 200 28.31 8.55 19.32
C ARG A 200 29.73 9.10 19.47
N ASP A 201 30.47 9.16 18.39
CA ASP A 201 31.75 9.81 18.34
C ASP A 201 31.57 11.29 17.94
N LYS A 202 31.42 12.16 18.96
CA LYS A 202 31.31 13.62 18.77
C LYS A 202 32.54 14.25 18.08
N SER A 203 33.62 13.48 17.84
CA SER A 203 34.79 13.92 17.07
C SER A 203 34.57 13.91 15.56
N ILE A 204 33.60 13.13 15.06
CA ILE A 204 33.21 13.13 13.66
C ILE A 204 32.13 14.21 13.47
N LYS A 205 32.52 15.47 13.66
CA LYS A 205 31.75 16.59 13.13
C LYS A 205 31.68 16.43 11.61
N THR A 206 30.54 15.86 11.18
CA THR A 206 29.95 16.09 9.85
C THR A 206 30.78 15.68 8.64
N ASN A 207 30.68 14.43 8.25
CA ASN A 207 30.70 14.22 6.81
C ASN A 207 29.26 14.43 6.30
N ASN A 208 28.83 15.70 6.20
CA ASN A 208 27.53 16.11 5.65
C ASN A 208 27.28 15.49 4.28
N ASN A 209 28.36 15.21 3.50
CA ASN A 209 28.28 14.58 2.20
C ASN A 209 27.87 13.11 2.29
N TYR A 210 28.39 12.35 3.26
CA TYR A 210 28.03 10.92 3.39
C TYR A 210 26.55 10.74 3.78
N HIS A 211 26.07 11.55 4.72
CA HIS A 211 24.66 11.53 5.12
C HIS A 211 23.75 11.93 3.94
N SER A 212 24.10 12.98 3.22
CA SER A 212 23.37 13.44 2.04
C SER A 212 23.33 12.36 0.95
N ILE A 213 24.44 11.69 0.67
CA ILE A 213 24.51 10.60 -0.32
C ILE A 213 23.61 9.43 0.14
N THR A 214 23.68 9.03 1.42
CA THR A 214 22.85 7.95 1.96
C THR A 214 21.35 8.25 1.82
N LEU A 215 20.92 9.46 2.15
CA LEU A 215 19.53 9.88 1.99
C LEU A 215 19.10 9.91 0.51
N THR A 216 19.98 10.36 -0.37
CA THR A 216 19.72 10.38 -1.82
C THR A 216 19.51 8.97 -2.33
N LEU A 217 20.41 8.03 -2.03
CA LEU A 217 20.29 6.64 -2.45
C LEU A 217 19.04 5.95 -1.86
N ALA A 218 18.72 6.24 -0.59
CA ALA A 218 17.51 5.71 0.03
C ALA A 218 16.24 6.24 -0.66
N ASN A 219 16.18 7.54 -0.95
CA ASN A 219 15.05 8.14 -1.65
C ASN A 219 14.87 7.56 -3.06
N GLU A 220 15.97 7.37 -3.81
CA GLU A 220 15.92 6.74 -5.13
C GLU A 220 15.46 5.28 -5.06
N ALA A 221 15.88 4.52 -4.06
CA ALA A 221 15.43 3.15 -3.86
C ALA A 221 13.92 3.09 -3.54
N ILE A 222 13.41 4.03 -2.74
CA ILE A 222 11.96 4.11 -2.47
C ILE A 222 11.19 4.48 -3.73
N LYS A 223 11.65 5.45 -4.53
CA LYS A 223 11.01 5.79 -5.81
C LYS A 223 10.95 4.58 -6.75
N LYS A 224 12.04 3.80 -6.84
CA LYS A 224 12.07 2.55 -7.62
C LYS A 224 11.05 1.54 -7.12
N SER A 225 10.88 1.41 -5.80
CA SER A 225 9.86 0.52 -5.21
C SER A 225 8.43 0.97 -5.57
N TYR A 226 8.13 2.27 -5.50
CA TYR A 226 6.83 2.79 -5.95
C TYR A 226 6.60 2.56 -7.43
N LYS A 227 7.62 2.77 -8.26
CA LYS A 227 7.58 2.54 -9.70
C LYS A 227 7.32 1.06 -10.01
N PHE A 228 8.00 0.15 -9.31
CA PHE A 228 7.76 -1.30 -9.40
C PHE A 228 6.31 -1.65 -9.09
N TRP A 229 5.79 -1.20 -7.95
CA TRP A 229 4.42 -1.52 -7.56
C TRP A 229 3.37 -0.88 -8.47
N THR A 230 3.62 0.31 -9.02
CA THR A 230 2.77 0.91 -10.04
C THR A 230 2.72 0.05 -11.30
N THR A 231 3.88 -0.43 -11.77
CA THR A 231 3.96 -1.35 -12.92
C THR A 231 3.24 -2.66 -12.64
N PHE A 232 3.41 -3.21 -11.44
CA PHE A 232 2.75 -4.44 -11.00
C PHE A 232 1.22 -4.30 -11.04
N ILE A 233 0.68 -3.22 -10.48
CA ILE A 233 -0.75 -2.93 -10.50
C ILE A 233 -1.26 -2.73 -11.93
N LEU A 234 -0.56 -1.92 -12.73
CA LEU A 234 -0.91 -1.70 -14.13
C LEU A 234 -0.96 -3.00 -14.92
N ASN A 235 -0.08 -3.95 -14.64
CA ASN A 235 -0.10 -5.26 -15.26
C ASN A 235 -1.45 -5.96 -15.05
N GLN A 236 -2.06 -5.82 -13.88
CA GLN A 236 -3.38 -6.39 -13.58
C GLN A 236 -4.45 -5.79 -14.51
N TYR A 237 -4.42 -4.47 -14.70
CA TYR A 237 -5.35 -3.78 -15.60
C TYR A 237 -5.09 -4.08 -17.06
N LYS A 238 -3.83 -4.05 -17.50
CA LYS A 238 -3.43 -4.27 -18.90
C LYS A 238 -3.76 -5.69 -19.38
N THR A 239 -3.68 -6.67 -18.50
CA THR A 239 -4.00 -8.07 -18.80
C THR A 239 -5.46 -8.41 -18.58
N CYS A 240 -6.26 -7.54 -17.97
CA CYS A 240 -7.69 -7.72 -17.84
C CYS A 240 -8.38 -7.66 -19.23
N HIS A 241 -9.31 -8.59 -19.49
CA HIS A 241 -10.01 -8.66 -20.76
C HIS A 241 -11.21 -7.72 -20.88
N ARG A 242 -11.55 -7.00 -19.80
CA ARG A 242 -12.67 -6.07 -19.81
C ARG A 242 -12.38 -4.86 -20.71
N LEU A 243 -13.30 -4.60 -21.62
CA LEU A 243 -13.32 -3.43 -22.52
C LEU A 243 -14.76 -2.93 -22.70
N ASP A 244 -15.62 -3.25 -21.75
CA ASP A 244 -17.06 -3.02 -21.83
C ASP A 244 -17.49 -1.67 -21.23
N THR A 245 -16.56 -0.95 -20.59
CA THR A 245 -16.83 0.39 -20.04
C THR A 245 -15.68 1.36 -20.32
N PRO A 246 -15.94 2.67 -20.33
CA PRO A 246 -14.89 3.68 -20.53
C PRO A 246 -13.73 3.54 -19.55
N PHE A 247 -13.99 3.28 -18.27
CA PHE A 247 -12.93 3.08 -17.27
C PHE A 247 -11.94 1.98 -17.67
N TRP A 248 -12.42 0.80 -18.07
CA TRP A 248 -11.55 -0.32 -18.43
C TRP A 248 -10.77 -0.07 -19.73
N ILE A 249 -11.40 0.66 -20.67
CA ILE A 249 -10.75 1.09 -21.90
C ILE A 249 -9.64 2.08 -21.60
N ASP A 250 -9.93 3.12 -20.83
CA ASP A 250 -8.96 4.17 -20.51
C ASP A 250 -7.81 3.63 -19.68
N GLN A 251 -8.10 2.84 -18.63
CA GLN A 251 -7.07 2.25 -17.77
C GLN A 251 -6.15 1.31 -18.56
N LYS A 252 -6.67 0.59 -19.55
CA LYS A 252 -5.87 -0.26 -20.43
C LYS A 252 -4.95 0.53 -21.36
N HIS A 253 -5.36 1.72 -21.78
CA HIS A 253 -4.62 2.56 -22.72
C HIS A 253 -3.69 3.57 -22.03
N VAL A 254 -3.66 3.61 -20.70
CA VAL A 254 -2.69 4.43 -19.94
C VAL A 254 -1.27 4.17 -20.46
N LYS A 255 -0.54 5.26 -20.75
CA LYS A 255 0.86 5.18 -21.14
C LYS A 255 1.74 5.02 -19.90
N TRP A 256 2.64 4.05 -19.97
CA TRP A 256 3.61 3.79 -18.93
C TRP A 256 4.89 3.22 -19.55
N ASP A 257 5.95 3.98 -19.56
CA ASP A 257 7.16 3.67 -20.37
C ASP A 257 7.86 2.38 -19.91
N ASP A 258 7.86 2.10 -18.60
CA ASP A 258 8.47 0.89 -18.06
C ASP A 258 7.73 -0.40 -18.42
N TRP A 259 6.46 -0.29 -18.79
CA TRP A 259 5.66 -1.44 -19.17
C TRP A 259 6.23 -2.15 -20.42
N THR A 260 6.70 -1.38 -21.38
CA THR A 260 7.20 -1.93 -22.65
C THR A 260 8.51 -2.68 -22.49
N LEU A 261 9.35 -2.31 -21.53
CA LEU A 261 10.60 -3.01 -21.22
C LEU A 261 10.34 -4.36 -20.55
N ALA A 262 9.42 -4.41 -19.59
CA ALA A 262 9.12 -5.64 -18.84
C ALA A 262 8.49 -6.75 -19.69
N ILE A 263 7.81 -6.42 -20.79
CA ILE A 263 7.11 -7.42 -21.62
C ILE A 263 7.93 -7.82 -22.86
N LYS A 264 8.65 -6.90 -23.50
CA LYS A 264 9.35 -7.19 -24.75
C LYS A 264 10.54 -8.12 -24.56
N ASP A 265 11.15 -8.12 -23.39
CA ASP A 265 12.30 -8.96 -23.09
C ASP A 265 12.31 -9.42 -21.62
N LEU A 266 11.21 -10.08 -21.23
CA LEU A 266 11.03 -10.60 -19.87
C LEU A 266 12.18 -11.52 -19.45
N ASN A 267 12.70 -12.34 -20.39
CA ASN A 267 13.79 -13.26 -20.11
C ASN A 267 15.11 -12.52 -19.86
N ALA A 268 15.46 -11.56 -20.73
CA ALA A 268 16.67 -10.74 -20.54
C ALA A 268 16.55 -9.86 -19.28
N TYR A 269 15.36 -9.35 -19.00
CA TYR A 269 15.10 -8.59 -17.77
C TYR A 269 15.22 -9.45 -16.51
N CYS A 270 14.72 -10.68 -16.53
CA CYS A 270 14.88 -11.66 -15.44
C CYS A 270 16.34 -12.05 -15.24
N ASP A 271 17.10 -12.26 -16.31
CA ASP A 271 18.52 -12.60 -16.25
C ASP A 271 19.38 -11.49 -15.66
N LEU A 272 19.08 -10.24 -16.04
CA LEU A 272 19.74 -9.03 -15.49
C LEU A 272 19.43 -8.82 -14.00
N HIS A 273 18.24 -9.18 -13.54
CA HIS A 273 17.72 -8.90 -12.20
C HIS A 273 17.44 -10.16 -11.38
N LYS A 274 18.05 -11.30 -11.74
CA LYS A 274 17.81 -12.59 -11.08
C LYS A 274 18.03 -12.62 -9.56
N ASN A 275 18.76 -11.64 -9.03
CA ASN A 275 19.00 -11.47 -7.60
C ASN A 275 18.06 -10.43 -6.95
N ASP A 276 17.18 -9.83 -7.72
CA ASP A 276 16.19 -8.86 -7.24
C ASP A 276 14.84 -9.57 -7.06
N TYR A 277 14.46 -9.78 -5.81
CA TYR A 277 13.24 -10.51 -5.47
C TYR A 277 11.98 -9.85 -6.05
N ASP A 278 11.91 -8.52 -6.02
CA ASP A 278 10.74 -7.79 -6.50
C ASP A 278 10.58 -7.94 -8.02
N VAL A 279 11.68 -7.88 -8.75
CA VAL A 279 11.71 -8.11 -10.20
C VAL A 279 11.30 -9.54 -10.53
N MET A 280 11.78 -10.53 -9.78
CA MET A 280 11.40 -11.93 -9.97
C MET A 280 9.93 -12.17 -9.69
N MET A 281 9.35 -11.53 -8.68
CA MET A 281 7.92 -11.60 -8.38
C MET A 281 7.08 -10.99 -9.52
N LEU A 282 7.49 -9.85 -10.06
CA LEU A 282 6.83 -9.23 -11.22
C LEU A 282 6.89 -10.16 -12.44
N ALA A 283 8.07 -10.70 -12.73
CA ALA A 283 8.29 -11.62 -13.85
C ALA A 283 7.43 -12.88 -13.74
N GLN A 284 7.35 -13.49 -12.55
CA GLN A 284 6.51 -14.67 -12.29
C GLN A 284 5.02 -14.33 -12.46
N THR A 285 4.57 -13.17 -12.00
CA THR A 285 3.19 -12.72 -12.15
C THR A 285 2.84 -12.52 -13.62
N ILE A 286 3.69 -11.87 -14.39
CA ILE A 286 3.51 -11.68 -15.85
C ILE A 286 3.49 -13.03 -16.56
N ALA A 287 4.45 -13.91 -16.25
CA ALA A 287 4.57 -15.23 -16.87
C ALA A 287 3.35 -16.11 -16.56
N SER A 288 2.90 -16.17 -15.31
CA SER A 288 1.73 -16.98 -14.90
C SER A 288 0.45 -16.54 -15.60
N ARG A 289 0.29 -15.24 -15.82
CA ARG A 289 -0.88 -14.69 -16.54
C ARG A 289 -0.80 -14.93 -18.04
N ASN A 290 0.37 -14.76 -18.65
CA ASN A 290 0.57 -15.04 -20.07
C ASN A 290 0.33 -16.52 -20.37
N ILE A 291 0.72 -17.46 -19.51
CA ILE A 291 0.44 -18.88 -19.68
C ILE A 291 -1.07 -19.16 -19.64
N GLN A 292 -1.83 -18.47 -18.79
CA GLN A 292 -3.29 -18.59 -18.76
C GLN A 292 -3.99 -18.08 -20.03
N PHE A 293 -3.36 -17.16 -20.77
CA PHE A 293 -3.92 -16.58 -21.99
C PHE A 293 -3.65 -17.38 -23.26
N TYR A 294 -2.59 -18.18 -23.27
CA TYR A 294 -2.24 -19.03 -24.42
C TYR A 294 -2.88 -20.43 -24.40
N THR A 295 -3.38 -20.87 -23.27
CA THR A 295 -4.23 -22.06 -23.21
C THR A 295 -5.66 -21.62 -23.56
N PRO A 296 -6.26 -22.10 -24.66
CA PRO A 296 -7.68 -21.88 -24.89
C PRO A 296 -8.41 -22.39 -23.65
N VAL A 297 -9.11 -21.48 -22.98
CA VAL A 297 -9.95 -21.83 -21.82
C VAL A 297 -10.92 -22.90 -22.36
N PRO A 298 -10.90 -24.14 -21.85
CA PRO A 298 -11.89 -25.12 -22.24
C PRO A 298 -13.26 -24.48 -21.98
N LYS A 299 -14.18 -24.56 -22.93
CA LYS A 299 -15.54 -23.98 -22.84
C LYS A 299 -16.34 -24.52 -21.63
N GLU A 300 -15.80 -25.49 -20.92
CA GLU A 300 -16.28 -26.03 -19.66
C GLU A 300 -15.13 -26.18 -18.68
N ILE A 301 -14.67 -25.05 -18.09
CA ILE A 301 -14.13 -25.15 -16.74
C ILE A 301 -15.36 -25.24 -15.84
N LYS A 302 -15.83 -26.44 -15.59
CA LYS A 302 -16.47 -26.69 -14.29
C LYS A 302 -15.46 -26.16 -13.27
N PRO A 303 -15.89 -25.24 -12.35
CA PRO A 303 -15.01 -24.92 -11.21
C PRO A 303 -14.52 -26.26 -10.69
N PRO A 304 -13.20 -26.44 -10.40
CA PRO A 304 -12.76 -27.67 -9.82
C PRO A 304 -13.80 -27.94 -8.74
N GLN A 305 -14.54 -29.07 -8.88
CA GLN A 305 -15.31 -29.53 -7.74
C GLN A 305 -14.24 -29.48 -6.67
N LEU A 306 -14.40 -28.61 -5.70
CA LEU A 306 -13.59 -28.61 -4.50
C LEU A 306 -13.73 -30.03 -3.98
N SER A 307 -12.94 -30.91 -4.61
CA SER A 307 -12.84 -32.28 -4.21
C SER A 307 -12.29 -32.12 -2.82
N GLU A 308 -13.23 -32.15 -1.85
CA GLU A 308 -12.90 -32.37 -0.47
C GLU A 308 -11.60 -31.64 -0.11
N THR A 309 -11.69 -30.30 0.00
CA THR A 309 -10.65 -29.58 0.71
C THR A 309 -10.49 -30.35 1.99
N LEU A 310 -9.35 -30.99 2.14
CA LEU A 310 -8.98 -31.67 3.39
C LEU A 310 -9.39 -30.69 4.49
N PRO A 311 -10.28 -31.09 5.40
CA PRO A 311 -10.66 -30.21 6.51
C PRO A 311 -9.35 -29.70 7.10
N PRO A 312 -9.25 -28.43 7.50
CA PRO A 312 -8.03 -27.89 8.07
C PRO A 312 -7.54 -28.93 9.08
N THR A 313 -6.34 -29.46 8.87
CA THR A 313 -5.81 -30.50 9.74
C THR A 313 -5.88 -29.97 11.16
N GLN A 314 -6.10 -30.81 12.16
CA GLN A 314 -6.14 -30.39 13.57
C GLN A 314 -4.94 -29.48 13.90
N HIS A 315 -3.79 -29.74 13.28
CA HIS A 315 -2.60 -28.90 13.37
C HIS A 315 -2.80 -27.44 12.89
N HIS A 316 -3.59 -27.20 11.85
CA HIS A 316 -3.94 -25.84 11.43
C HIS A 316 -4.90 -25.15 12.39
N LEU A 317 -5.83 -25.90 12.96
CA LEU A 317 -6.74 -25.38 14.00
C LEU A 317 -5.98 -25.07 15.29
N ASP A 318 -5.08 -25.95 15.71
CA ASP A 318 -4.23 -25.76 16.90
C ASP A 318 -3.27 -24.57 16.72
N TYR A 319 -2.73 -24.38 15.49
CA TYR A 319 -1.91 -23.22 15.16
C TYR A 319 -2.71 -21.91 15.24
N ILE A 320 -3.92 -21.89 14.70
CA ILE A 320 -4.82 -20.73 14.78
C ILE A 320 -5.23 -20.46 16.23
N GLU A 321 -5.56 -21.49 17.02
CA GLU A 321 -5.89 -21.35 18.44
C GLU A 321 -4.70 -20.87 19.28
N SER A 322 -3.46 -21.25 18.92
CA SER A 322 -2.25 -20.79 19.60
C SER A 322 -2.07 -19.28 19.49
N PHE A 323 -2.45 -18.64 18.36
CA PHE A 323 -2.45 -17.19 18.21
C PHE A 323 -3.48 -16.47 19.08
N HIS A 324 -4.56 -17.13 19.47
CA HIS A 324 -5.59 -16.54 20.34
C HIS A 324 -5.27 -16.64 21.83
N LYS A 325 -4.35 -17.52 22.24
CA LYS A 325 -3.89 -17.64 23.64
C LYS A 325 -2.91 -16.55 24.06
N PHE A 326 -2.45 -15.70 23.13
CA PHE A 326 -1.60 -14.53 23.40
C PHE A 326 -2.37 -13.21 23.44
N LYS A 327 -3.66 -13.26 23.70
CA LYS A 327 -4.49 -12.05 23.99
C LYS A 327 -4.45 -11.65 25.45
#